data_7cb0ec3eb76218d1830970cb882bde0a
#
_entry.id   7cb0ec3eb76218d1830970cb882bde0a
#
_cell.length_a   1.000
_cell.length_b   1.000
_cell.length_c   1.000
_cell.angle_alpha   90.00
_cell.angle_beta   90.00
_cell.angle_gamma   90.00
#
_symmetry.space_group_name_H-M   'P 1'
#
loop_
_entity.id
_entity.type
_entity.pdbx_description
1 polymer ?
#
loop_
_entity_poly.entity_id
_entity_poly.type
_entity_poly.pdbx_seq_one_letter_code
_entity_poly.pdbx_strand_id
1 'polypeptide(L)'
;AGAGTENFSDSCCTYLAVRTGKQIYGIVGIAASDKPLDSFETSILLSVLGESALALENQKNLEEKEAAAVLAKNEQLRANLLRSISHDLRTPLTSISGNPSNLLSNGDLFDAETKEQMYTDIYDDAMWLINLVENLLSVSRLEEGRMNLHVSTELIDEVVAEALRHINRKSAAYHLNVQNSEEYLLAQIDAKLIVQVIINIVDNAIKYTPPGSEIDIGWKRKGSYIYISIADNGPGISDEAKPHIFDMFYSAANQIADSRRSMGLGLALCKSIVNAHGGEITVTDQLPHGSNFTFSVPAGEVELHE
;
A
#
# COMPACT_ATOMS: atom_id res chain seq x y z
N ALA A 1 43.70 18.70 -6.97
CA ALA A 1 42.88 18.76 -8.17
C ALA A 1 43.81 19.02 -9.36
N GLY A 2 44.02 18.04 -10.23
CA GLY A 2 44.85 18.18 -11.43
C GLY A 2 44.05 17.75 -12.64
N ALA A 3 43.68 18.70 -13.51
CA ALA A 3 43.24 18.40 -14.86
C ALA A 3 44.48 17.88 -15.64
N GLY A 4 44.35 16.71 -16.26
CA GLY A 4 45.40 16.17 -17.13
C GLY A 4 45.01 16.38 -18.58
N THR A 5 45.92 16.93 -19.36
CA THR A 5 45.80 17.02 -20.81
C THR A 5 46.45 15.82 -21.44
N GLU A 6 45.74 15.02 -22.21
CA GLU A 6 46.32 14.09 -23.18
C GLU A 6 46.15 14.71 -24.57
N ASN A 7 47.30 15.03 -25.21
CA ASN A 7 47.31 15.54 -26.57
C ASN A 7 47.40 14.37 -27.57
N PHE A 8 46.34 14.16 -28.33
CA PHE A 8 46.38 13.29 -29.50
C PHE A 8 46.85 14.15 -30.71
N SER A 9 48.04 13.85 -31.21
CA SER A 9 48.76 14.66 -32.19
C SER A 9 48.19 14.67 -33.62
N ASP A 10 47.07 14.05 -33.90
CA ASP A 10 46.45 13.99 -35.24
C ASP A 10 44.99 14.50 -35.28
N SER A 11 44.48 15.09 -34.19
CA SER A 11 43.10 15.61 -34.17
C SER A 11 43.10 17.12 -34.15
N CYS A 12 42.19 17.72 -34.96
CA CYS A 12 41.87 19.14 -34.91
C CYS A 12 41.25 19.60 -33.58
N CYS A 13 41.32 18.80 -32.52
CA CYS A 13 40.71 19.06 -31.24
C CYS A 13 41.65 18.77 -30.07
N THR A 14 41.63 19.64 -29.07
CA THR A 14 42.25 19.37 -27.75
C THR A 14 41.18 18.80 -26.83
N TYR A 15 41.46 17.64 -26.21
CA TYR A 15 40.54 16.97 -25.26
C TYR A 15 41.00 17.19 -23.82
N LEU A 16 40.11 17.64 -22.96
CA LEU A 16 40.35 17.87 -21.55
C LEU A 16 39.37 17.03 -20.72
N ALA A 17 39.92 16.28 -19.76
CA ALA A 17 39.10 15.47 -18.85
C ALA A 17 38.53 16.33 -17.73
N VAL A 18 37.23 16.25 -17.53
CA VAL A 18 36.50 16.79 -16.36
C VAL A 18 36.62 15.72 -15.26
N ARG A 19 37.56 15.91 -14.32
CA ARG A 19 37.89 14.90 -13.31
C ARG A 19 38.20 15.49 -11.95
N THR A 20 37.90 14.71 -10.91
CA THR A 20 38.37 14.96 -9.53
C THR A 20 39.20 13.77 -9.10
N GLY A 21 40.50 13.99 -8.83
CA GLY A 21 41.43 12.90 -8.51
C GLY A 21 41.53 11.88 -9.66
N LYS A 22 41.15 10.62 -9.39
CA LYS A 22 41.17 9.53 -10.38
C LYS A 22 39.84 9.35 -11.12
N GLN A 23 38.78 10.00 -10.69
CA GLN A 23 37.45 9.81 -11.27
C GLN A 23 37.19 10.81 -12.41
N ILE A 24 36.80 10.30 -13.58
CA ILE A 24 36.49 11.09 -14.77
C ILE A 24 34.96 11.16 -14.87
N TYR A 25 34.39 12.37 -14.94
CA TYR A 25 32.97 12.66 -15.08
C TYR A 25 32.57 12.97 -16.52
N GLY A 26 33.54 13.40 -17.35
CA GLY A 26 33.33 13.72 -18.74
C GLY A 26 34.61 14.13 -19.44
N ILE A 27 34.48 14.33 -20.75
CA ILE A 27 35.58 14.82 -21.61
C ILE A 27 35.03 16.00 -22.39
N VAL A 28 35.73 17.11 -22.38
CA VAL A 28 35.46 18.30 -23.19
C VAL A 28 36.42 18.35 -24.35
N GLY A 29 35.91 18.37 -25.58
CA GLY A 29 36.66 18.58 -26.82
C GLY A 29 36.58 20.03 -27.24
N ILE A 30 37.74 20.64 -27.53
CA ILE A 30 37.83 22.01 -28.04
C ILE A 30 38.40 21.92 -29.43
N ALA A 31 37.62 22.40 -30.41
CA ALA A 31 38.10 22.47 -31.78
C ALA A 31 39.27 23.48 -31.87
N ALA A 32 40.38 23.03 -32.44
CA ALA A 32 41.53 23.92 -32.69
C ALA A 32 41.12 24.97 -33.71
N SER A 33 41.17 26.24 -33.32
CA SER A 33 41.19 27.36 -34.28
C SER A 33 42.64 27.56 -34.74
N ASP A 34 42.82 28.40 -35.78
CA ASP A 34 44.15 28.72 -36.36
C ASP A 34 45.21 29.24 -35.33
N LYS A 35 44.75 29.52 -34.10
CA LYS A 35 45.62 29.85 -32.95
C LYS A 35 45.43 28.86 -31.80
N PRO A 36 46.48 28.25 -31.25
CA PRO A 36 46.41 27.50 -30.05
C PRO A 36 46.00 28.38 -28.85
N LEU A 37 45.29 27.82 -27.86
CA LEU A 37 44.94 28.51 -26.63
C LEU A 37 46.21 29.06 -25.95
N ASP A 38 46.14 30.32 -25.53
CA ASP A 38 47.23 30.87 -24.71
C ASP A 38 47.21 30.32 -23.27
N SER A 39 48.25 30.65 -22.51
CA SER A 39 48.40 30.15 -21.13
C SER A 39 47.31 30.68 -20.18
N PHE A 40 46.75 31.86 -20.44
CA PHE A 40 45.67 32.46 -19.64
C PHE A 40 44.33 31.80 -19.93
N GLU A 41 44.02 31.65 -21.23
CA GLU A 41 42.81 30.94 -21.68
C GLU A 41 42.79 29.49 -21.18
N THR A 42 43.91 28.78 -21.26
CA THR A 42 44.07 27.43 -20.74
C THR A 42 43.84 27.38 -19.21
N SER A 43 44.36 28.35 -18.45
CA SER A 43 44.20 28.41 -17.01
C SER A 43 42.73 28.64 -16.59
N ILE A 44 42.04 29.54 -17.26
CA ILE A 44 40.59 29.79 -17.04
C ILE A 44 39.81 28.53 -17.31
N LEU A 45 40.07 27.87 -18.44
CA LEU A 45 39.35 26.66 -18.83
C LEU A 45 39.55 25.55 -17.85
N LEU A 46 40.77 25.29 -17.40
CA LEU A 46 41.09 24.29 -16.39
C LEU A 46 40.40 24.60 -15.04
N SER A 47 40.30 25.88 -14.67
CA SER A 47 39.57 26.29 -13.46
C SER A 47 38.07 25.98 -13.56
N VAL A 48 37.43 26.35 -14.68
CA VAL A 48 36.03 26.07 -14.94
C VAL A 48 35.73 24.56 -14.97
N LEU A 49 36.61 23.78 -15.63
CA LEU A 49 36.50 22.32 -15.67
C LEU A 49 36.68 21.70 -14.29
N GLY A 50 37.57 22.24 -13.48
CA GLY A 50 37.78 21.81 -12.08
C GLY A 50 36.53 22.06 -11.21
N GLU A 51 35.93 23.27 -11.32
CA GLU A 51 34.66 23.58 -10.62
C GLU A 51 33.49 22.71 -11.12
N SER A 52 33.39 22.49 -12.43
CA SER A 52 32.41 21.60 -13.01
C SER A 52 32.55 20.16 -12.54
N ALA A 53 33.79 19.65 -12.45
CA ALA A 53 34.07 18.31 -11.92
C ALA A 53 33.66 18.17 -10.46
N LEU A 54 33.90 19.19 -9.64
CA LEU A 54 33.49 19.21 -8.25
C LEU A 54 31.98 19.25 -8.10
N ALA A 55 31.29 20.03 -8.93
CA ALA A 55 29.82 20.07 -8.95
C ALA A 55 29.21 18.72 -9.32
N LEU A 56 29.74 18.05 -10.35
CA LEU A 56 29.31 16.71 -10.76
C LEU A 56 29.59 15.65 -9.67
N GLU A 57 30.73 15.72 -8.99
CA GLU A 57 31.05 14.86 -7.85
C GLU A 57 30.05 15.05 -6.71
N ASN A 58 29.75 16.28 -6.35
CA ASN A 58 28.79 16.60 -5.30
C ASN A 58 27.39 16.10 -5.65
N GLN A 59 26.95 16.29 -6.90
CA GLN A 59 25.64 15.79 -7.35
C GLN A 59 25.58 14.27 -7.26
N LYS A 60 26.57 13.56 -7.76
CA LYS A 60 26.64 12.10 -7.68
C LYS A 60 26.64 11.59 -6.23
N ASN A 61 27.42 12.23 -5.36
CA ASN A 61 27.46 11.90 -3.94
C ASN A 61 26.12 12.13 -3.26
N LEU A 62 25.34 13.14 -3.68
CA LEU A 62 24.00 13.41 -3.17
C LEU A 62 23.04 12.30 -3.61
N GLU A 63 23.04 11.95 -4.90
CA GLU A 63 22.20 10.87 -5.45
C GLU A 63 22.49 9.52 -4.77
N GLU A 64 23.78 9.19 -4.54
CA GLU A 64 24.18 7.97 -3.83
C GLU A 64 23.72 7.97 -2.36
N LYS A 65 23.80 9.12 -1.68
CA LYS A 65 23.29 9.26 -0.31
C LYS A 65 21.78 9.14 -0.22
N GLU A 66 21.06 9.74 -1.17
CA GLU A 66 19.60 9.62 -1.23
C GLU A 66 19.18 8.18 -1.49
N ALA A 67 19.82 7.49 -2.44
CA ALA A 67 19.56 6.08 -2.71
C ALA A 67 19.85 5.18 -1.48
N ALA A 68 20.97 5.43 -0.80
CA ALA A 68 21.33 4.70 0.43
C ALA A 68 20.34 4.98 1.57
N ALA A 69 19.87 6.22 1.71
CA ALA A 69 18.89 6.60 2.72
C ALA A 69 17.52 5.92 2.47
N VAL A 70 17.08 5.85 1.22
CA VAL A 70 15.85 5.12 0.82
C VAL A 70 16.00 3.63 1.15
N LEU A 71 17.13 3.01 0.79
CA LEU A 71 17.38 1.60 1.08
C LEU A 71 17.38 1.34 2.59
N ALA A 72 18.09 2.15 3.37
CA ALA A 72 18.12 2.03 4.83
C ALA A 72 16.76 2.20 5.48
N LYS A 73 15.92 3.14 4.98
CA LYS A 73 14.55 3.33 5.43
C LYS A 73 13.69 2.10 5.14
N ASN A 74 13.82 1.50 3.97
CA ASN A 74 13.10 0.28 3.60
C ASN A 74 13.49 -0.91 4.48
N GLU A 75 14.79 -1.11 4.74
CA GLU A 75 15.27 -2.16 5.65
C GLU A 75 14.78 -1.94 7.09
N GLN A 76 14.78 -0.70 7.56
CA GLN A 76 14.23 -0.36 8.89
C GLN A 76 12.73 -0.64 8.97
N LEU A 77 11.97 -0.31 7.92
CA LEU A 77 10.56 -0.63 7.83
C LEU A 77 10.34 -2.14 7.87
N ARG A 78 11.09 -2.94 7.09
CA ARG A 78 11.02 -4.41 7.10
C ARG A 78 11.33 -4.99 8.49
N ALA A 79 12.35 -4.49 9.17
CA ALA A 79 12.71 -4.95 10.51
C ALA A 79 11.62 -4.65 11.55
N ASN A 80 11.05 -3.43 11.52
CA ASN A 80 9.94 -3.05 12.39
C ASN A 80 8.70 -3.90 12.13
N LEU A 81 8.44 -4.20 10.86
CA LEU A 81 7.37 -5.05 10.37
C LEU A 81 7.45 -6.46 10.95
N LEU A 82 8.60 -7.13 10.80
CA LEU A 82 8.82 -8.48 11.33
C LEU A 82 8.63 -8.52 12.84
N ARG A 83 9.04 -7.46 13.55
CA ARG A 83 8.86 -7.35 15.01
C ARG A 83 7.38 -7.21 15.36
N SER A 84 6.63 -6.33 14.69
CA SER A 84 5.20 -6.15 14.91
C SER A 84 4.42 -7.42 14.61
N ILE A 85 4.66 -8.05 13.44
CA ILE A 85 4.03 -9.33 13.06
C ILE A 85 4.30 -10.39 14.13
N SER A 86 5.54 -10.53 14.59
CA SER A 86 5.89 -11.54 15.59
C SER A 86 5.16 -11.32 16.92
N HIS A 87 4.99 -10.05 17.32
CA HIS A 87 4.23 -9.71 18.52
C HIS A 87 2.73 -10.03 18.34
N ASP A 88 2.16 -9.61 17.21
CA ASP A 88 0.73 -9.73 16.96
C ASP A 88 0.31 -11.19 16.67
N LEU A 89 1.19 -12.03 16.13
CA LEU A 89 0.99 -13.47 16.01
C LEU A 89 1.00 -14.18 17.37
N ARG A 90 1.84 -13.74 18.30
CA ARG A 90 2.01 -14.43 19.59
C ARG A 90 0.72 -14.42 20.43
N THR A 91 -0.01 -13.31 20.44
CA THR A 91 -1.22 -13.16 21.26
C THR A 91 -2.33 -14.14 20.88
N PRO A 92 -2.79 -14.24 19.62
CA PRO A 92 -3.79 -15.24 19.23
C PRO A 92 -3.28 -16.68 19.37
N LEU A 93 -2.01 -16.93 19.06
CA LEU A 93 -1.43 -18.26 19.25
C LEU A 93 -1.43 -18.68 20.74
N THR A 94 -1.21 -17.71 21.65
CA THR A 94 -1.29 -18.00 23.10
C THR A 94 -2.71 -18.32 23.52
N SER A 95 -3.72 -17.62 22.99
CA SER A 95 -5.14 -17.90 23.24
C SER A 95 -5.55 -19.26 22.65
N ILE A 96 -5.21 -19.52 21.37
CA ILE A 96 -5.49 -20.79 20.67
C ILE A 96 -4.83 -21.99 21.37
N SER A 97 -3.67 -21.82 21.99
CA SER A 97 -3.00 -22.88 22.73
C SER A 97 -3.45 -22.99 24.20
N GLY A 98 -3.74 -21.84 24.83
CA GLY A 98 -4.11 -21.75 26.23
C GLY A 98 -5.53 -22.24 26.53
N ASN A 99 -6.50 -21.79 25.70
CA ASN A 99 -7.90 -22.20 25.89
C ASN A 99 -8.10 -23.71 25.77
N PRO A 100 -7.59 -24.45 24.77
CA PRO A 100 -7.68 -25.89 24.73
C PRO A 100 -6.93 -26.57 25.86
N SER A 101 -5.76 -26.05 26.26
CA SER A 101 -5.02 -26.61 27.42
C SER A 101 -5.83 -26.51 28.72
N ASN A 102 -6.50 -25.37 28.93
CA ASN A 102 -7.40 -25.19 30.08
C ASN A 102 -8.62 -26.09 30.00
N LEU A 103 -9.24 -26.24 28.84
CA LEU A 103 -10.37 -27.12 28.62
C LEU A 103 -10.01 -28.59 28.85
N LEU A 104 -8.81 -29.04 28.46
CA LEU A 104 -8.33 -30.40 28.66
C LEU A 104 -8.00 -30.68 30.12
N SER A 105 -7.42 -29.70 30.84
CA SER A 105 -6.95 -29.91 32.23
C SER A 105 -8.04 -29.67 33.27
N ASN A 106 -8.95 -28.73 33.03
CA ASN A 106 -9.92 -28.23 33.99
C ASN A 106 -11.33 -28.10 33.40
N GLY A 107 -11.63 -28.78 32.30
CA GLY A 107 -12.89 -28.62 31.58
C GLY A 107 -14.14 -28.89 32.42
N ASP A 108 -14.06 -29.77 33.39
CA ASP A 108 -15.20 -30.09 34.28
C ASP A 108 -15.53 -28.94 35.25
N LEU A 109 -14.61 -28.00 35.46
CA LEU A 109 -14.80 -26.86 36.36
C LEU A 109 -15.48 -25.68 35.69
N PHE A 110 -15.51 -25.66 34.35
CA PHE A 110 -16.10 -24.55 33.57
C PHE A 110 -17.59 -24.84 33.27
N ASP A 111 -18.42 -23.81 33.41
CA ASP A 111 -19.80 -23.86 32.96
C ASP A 111 -19.91 -23.87 31.41
N ALA A 112 -21.11 -24.09 30.91
CA ALA A 112 -21.37 -24.19 29.48
C ALA A 112 -21.05 -22.88 28.75
N GLU A 113 -21.38 -21.74 29.38
CA GLU A 113 -21.16 -20.40 28.80
C GLU A 113 -19.67 -20.07 28.67
N THR A 114 -18.89 -20.35 29.71
CA THR A 114 -17.42 -20.19 29.68
C THR A 114 -16.78 -21.06 28.60
N LYS A 115 -17.22 -22.34 28.47
CA LYS A 115 -16.72 -23.22 27.41
C LYS A 115 -17.04 -22.69 26.00
N GLU A 116 -18.26 -22.22 25.78
CA GLU A 116 -18.68 -21.67 24.51
C GLU A 116 -17.86 -20.41 24.16
N GLN A 117 -17.61 -19.54 25.14
CA GLN A 117 -16.74 -18.40 24.98
C GLN A 117 -15.32 -18.81 24.59
N MET A 118 -14.73 -19.81 25.26
CA MET A 118 -13.38 -20.32 24.95
C MET A 118 -13.30 -20.90 23.53
N TYR A 119 -14.32 -21.64 23.08
CA TYR A 119 -14.39 -22.13 21.70
C TYR A 119 -14.51 -20.99 20.68
N THR A 120 -15.31 -19.99 20.99
CA THR A 120 -15.48 -18.80 20.15
C THR A 120 -14.17 -18.02 20.04
N ASP A 121 -13.47 -17.83 21.15
CA ASP A 121 -12.17 -17.15 21.16
C ASP A 121 -11.13 -17.90 20.31
N ILE A 122 -11.08 -19.25 20.40
CA ILE A 122 -10.20 -20.07 19.57
C ILE A 122 -10.52 -19.88 18.08
N TYR A 123 -11.80 -19.93 17.73
CA TYR A 123 -12.24 -19.80 16.35
C TYR A 123 -11.94 -18.40 15.80
N ASP A 124 -12.29 -17.34 16.54
CA ASP A 124 -12.06 -15.94 16.15
C ASP A 124 -10.56 -15.66 15.99
N ASP A 125 -9.72 -16.16 16.90
CA ASP A 125 -8.27 -16.01 16.84
C ASP A 125 -7.65 -16.78 15.67
N ALA A 126 -8.15 -17.97 15.35
CA ALA A 126 -7.71 -18.75 14.19
C ALA A 126 -8.09 -18.06 12.86
N MET A 127 -9.33 -17.56 12.75
CA MET A 127 -9.78 -16.82 11.56
C MET A 127 -9.00 -15.53 11.36
N TRP A 128 -8.69 -14.82 12.45
CA TRP A 128 -7.85 -13.64 12.39
C TRP A 128 -6.44 -13.96 11.87
N LEU A 129 -5.82 -15.07 12.31
CA LEU A 129 -4.51 -15.52 11.83
C LEU A 129 -4.54 -15.87 10.34
N ILE A 130 -5.59 -16.53 9.87
CA ILE A 130 -5.76 -16.88 8.44
C ILE A 130 -5.79 -15.57 7.61
N ASN A 131 -6.65 -14.63 7.98
CA ASN A 131 -6.75 -13.34 7.30
C ASN A 131 -5.42 -12.56 7.31
N LEU A 132 -4.67 -12.64 8.41
CA LEU A 132 -3.37 -12.01 8.51
C LEU A 132 -2.36 -12.60 7.52
N VAL A 133 -2.29 -13.94 7.44
CA VAL A 133 -1.39 -14.63 6.50
C VAL A 133 -1.77 -14.32 5.05
N GLU A 134 -3.06 -14.31 4.72
CA GLU A 134 -3.54 -13.97 3.38
C GLU A 134 -3.19 -12.53 2.99
N ASN A 135 -3.38 -11.58 3.90
CA ASN A 135 -3.00 -10.18 3.68
C ASN A 135 -1.48 -10.03 3.48
N LEU A 136 -0.67 -10.76 4.27
CA LEU A 136 0.79 -10.72 4.14
C LEU A 136 1.28 -11.31 2.82
N LEU A 137 0.70 -12.43 2.39
CA LEU A 137 0.99 -13.04 1.08
C LEU A 137 0.59 -12.12 -0.08
N SER A 138 -0.54 -11.43 0.05
CA SER A 138 -1.01 -10.47 -0.95
C SER A 138 -0.07 -9.27 -1.05
N VAL A 139 0.39 -8.73 0.08
CA VAL A 139 1.39 -7.64 0.12
C VAL A 139 2.72 -8.10 -0.50
N SER A 140 3.20 -9.31 -0.18
CA SER A 140 4.45 -9.84 -0.74
C SER A 140 4.39 -9.96 -2.28
N ARG A 141 3.26 -10.43 -2.83
CA ARG A 141 3.04 -10.51 -4.28
C ARG A 141 3.02 -9.14 -4.95
N LEU A 142 2.51 -8.13 -4.24
CA LEU A 142 2.49 -6.74 -4.69
C LEU A 142 3.89 -6.13 -4.79
N GLU A 143 4.73 -6.31 -3.76
CA GLU A 143 6.11 -5.79 -3.75
C GLU A 143 6.95 -6.39 -4.88
N GLU A 144 6.68 -7.63 -5.26
CA GLU A 144 7.35 -8.30 -6.38
C GLU A 144 6.83 -7.89 -7.77
N GLY A 145 5.81 -7.02 -7.86
CA GLY A 145 5.16 -6.66 -9.13
C GLY A 145 4.47 -7.84 -9.84
N ARG A 146 4.18 -8.91 -9.11
CA ARG A 146 3.67 -10.19 -9.62
C ARG A 146 2.18 -10.42 -9.35
N MET A 147 1.41 -9.36 -9.19
CA MET A 147 -0.04 -9.53 -9.09
C MET A 147 -0.59 -9.94 -10.46
N ASN A 148 -0.67 -11.25 -10.70
CA ASN A 148 -1.38 -11.78 -11.86
C ASN A 148 -2.88 -11.66 -11.60
N LEU A 149 -3.52 -10.65 -12.17
CA LEU A 149 -4.96 -10.48 -12.12
C LEU A 149 -5.63 -11.50 -13.04
N HIS A 150 -6.62 -12.19 -12.54
CA HIS A 150 -7.54 -13.01 -13.34
C HIS A 150 -8.80 -12.20 -13.63
N VAL A 151 -8.67 -11.24 -14.57
CA VAL A 151 -9.76 -10.33 -14.91
C VAL A 151 -10.79 -11.05 -15.76
N SER A 152 -12.06 -10.94 -15.33
CA SER A 152 -13.25 -11.41 -16.05
C SER A 152 -14.35 -10.36 -15.99
N THR A 153 -15.37 -10.52 -16.85
CA THR A 153 -16.55 -9.64 -16.80
C THR A 153 -17.48 -10.14 -15.71
N GLU A 154 -17.62 -9.37 -14.65
CA GLU A 154 -18.37 -9.78 -13.45
C GLU A 154 -19.50 -8.81 -13.14
N LEU A 155 -20.60 -9.32 -12.58
CA LEU A 155 -21.74 -8.52 -12.13
C LEU A 155 -21.44 -7.97 -10.73
N ILE A 156 -21.47 -6.65 -10.56
CA ILE A 156 -21.14 -6.01 -9.29
C ILE A 156 -22.05 -6.45 -8.14
N ASP A 157 -23.34 -6.65 -8.43
CA ASP A 157 -24.33 -7.14 -7.46
C ASP A 157 -23.90 -8.49 -6.86
N GLU A 158 -23.40 -9.41 -7.68
CA GLU A 158 -22.95 -10.73 -7.25
C GLU A 158 -21.67 -10.64 -6.42
N VAL A 159 -20.74 -9.77 -6.82
CA VAL A 159 -19.47 -9.53 -6.09
C VAL A 159 -19.75 -8.93 -4.71
N VAL A 160 -20.65 -7.96 -4.63
CA VAL A 160 -21.06 -7.37 -3.34
C VAL A 160 -21.78 -8.42 -2.48
N ALA A 161 -22.74 -9.17 -3.05
CA ALA A 161 -23.45 -10.22 -2.33
C ALA A 161 -22.51 -11.29 -1.79
N GLU A 162 -21.48 -11.68 -2.58
CA GLU A 162 -20.45 -12.64 -2.12
C GLU A 162 -19.65 -12.06 -0.95
N ALA A 163 -19.21 -10.81 -1.04
CA ALA A 163 -18.47 -10.15 0.05
C ALA A 163 -19.30 -10.14 1.35
N LEU A 164 -20.57 -9.80 1.27
CA LEU A 164 -21.47 -9.75 2.44
C LEU A 164 -21.70 -11.12 3.09
N ARG A 165 -21.66 -12.21 2.31
CA ARG A 165 -21.73 -13.58 2.87
C ARG A 165 -20.53 -13.94 3.74
N HIS A 166 -19.37 -13.34 3.48
CA HIS A 166 -18.13 -13.57 4.23
C HIS A 166 -17.97 -12.66 5.45
N ILE A 167 -18.83 -11.66 5.61
CA ILE A 167 -18.78 -10.77 6.76
C ILE A 167 -19.22 -11.50 8.03
N ASN A 168 -18.39 -11.38 9.05
CA ASN A 168 -18.47 -12.14 10.30
C ASN A 168 -19.82 -11.99 11.03
N ARG A 169 -20.22 -12.97 11.88
CA ARG A 169 -21.40 -12.97 12.75
C ARG A 169 -21.58 -11.69 13.58
N LYS A 170 -20.52 -10.93 13.81
CA LYS A 170 -20.56 -9.61 14.48
C LYS A 170 -21.37 -8.56 13.68
N SER A 171 -21.59 -8.76 12.39
CA SER A 171 -22.44 -7.89 11.57
C SER A 171 -23.91 -7.89 11.97
N ALA A 172 -24.38 -8.93 12.68
CA ALA A 172 -25.76 -8.99 13.19
C ALA A 172 -26.13 -7.84 14.16
N ALA A 173 -25.12 -7.16 14.72
CA ALA A 173 -25.30 -5.97 15.56
C ALA A 173 -25.31 -4.64 14.77
N TYR A 174 -25.20 -4.67 13.44
CA TYR A 174 -25.12 -3.51 12.57
C TYR A 174 -26.21 -3.55 11.48
N HIS A 175 -26.57 -2.38 10.99
CA HIS A 175 -27.55 -2.25 9.89
C HIS A 175 -26.79 -2.09 8.57
N LEU A 176 -26.68 -3.19 7.81
CA LEU A 176 -26.08 -3.18 6.49
C LEU A 176 -27.15 -2.86 5.45
N ASN A 177 -27.09 -1.68 4.86
CA ASN A 177 -28.01 -1.23 3.82
C ASN A 177 -27.33 -1.33 2.46
N VAL A 178 -27.87 -2.16 1.57
CA VAL A 178 -27.37 -2.27 0.20
C VAL A 178 -28.31 -1.50 -0.71
N GLN A 179 -27.78 -0.45 -1.33
CA GLN A 179 -28.53 0.33 -2.32
C GLN A 179 -28.29 -0.29 -3.70
N ASN A 180 -29.26 -1.12 -4.15
CA ASN A 180 -29.23 -1.63 -5.51
C ASN A 180 -29.45 -0.49 -6.49
N SER A 181 -28.55 -0.37 -7.47
CA SER A 181 -28.84 0.42 -8.66
C SER A 181 -29.89 -0.36 -9.49
N GLU A 182 -30.80 0.35 -10.14
CA GLU A 182 -31.78 -0.28 -11.04
C GLU A 182 -31.14 -0.93 -12.29
N GLU A 183 -29.84 -0.70 -12.51
CA GLU A 183 -29.07 -1.21 -13.63
C GLU A 183 -28.09 -2.29 -13.18
N TYR A 184 -28.06 -3.41 -13.91
CA TYR A 184 -27.03 -4.43 -13.76
C TYR A 184 -25.71 -3.92 -14.29
N LEU A 185 -24.76 -3.62 -13.42
CA LEU A 185 -23.46 -3.09 -13.79
C LEU A 185 -22.41 -4.21 -13.88
N LEU A 186 -21.78 -4.30 -15.05
CA LEU A 186 -20.69 -5.24 -15.30
C LEU A 186 -19.33 -4.54 -15.18
N ALA A 187 -18.38 -5.18 -14.53
CA ALA A 187 -17.01 -4.70 -14.37
C ALA A 187 -15.99 -5.70 -14.90
N GLN A 188 -14.86 -5.20 -15.39
CA GLN A 188 -13.68 -6.00 -15.77
C GLN A 188 -12.76 -6.12 -14.53
N ILE A 189 -12.93 -7.19 -13.77
CA ILE A 189 -12.27 -7.33 -12.46
C ILE A 189 -11.86 -8.77 -12.16
N ASP A 190 -10.92 -8.93 -11.25
CA ASP A 190 -10.73 -10.17 -10.49
C ASP A 190 -11.69 -10.15 -9.29
N ALA A 191 -12.80 -10.89 -9.41
CA ALA A 191 -13.88 -10.90 -8.43
C ALA A 191 -13.38 -11.22 -7.01
N LYS A 192 -12.44 -12.17 -6.86
CA LYS A 192 -11.91 -12.58 -5.55
C LYS A 192 -11.19 -11.44 -4.85
N LEU A 193 -10.40 -10.67 -5.59
CA LEU A 193 -9.65 -9.55 -5.05
C LEU A 193 -10.58 -8.39 -4.71
N ILE A 194 -11.59 -8.10 -5.52
CA ILE A 194 -12.57 -7.04 -5.23
C ILE A 194 -13.47 -7.43 -4.04
N VAL A 195 -13.88 -8.68 -3.91
CA VAL A 195 -14.55 -9.21 -2.70
C VAL A 195 -13.70 -8.93 -1.46
N GLN A 196 -12.39 -9.16 -1.52
CA GLN A 196 -11.48 -8.87 -0.40
C GLN A 196 -11.41 -7.37 -0.07
N VAL A 197 -11.44 -6.49 -1.08
CA VAL A 197 -11.51 -5.02 -0.87
C VAL A 197 -12.77 -4.66 -0.09
N ILE A 198 -13.93 -5.16 -0.53
CA ILE A 198 -15.23 -4.88 0.10
C ILE A 198 -15.23 -5.39 1.55
N ILE A 199 -14.81 -6.64 1.79
CA ILE A 199 -14.71 -7.22 3.14
C ILE A 199 -13.83 -6.35 4.04
N ASN A 200 -12.63 -5.97 3.59
CA ASN A 200 -11.70 -5.16 4.38
C ASN A 200 -12.29 -3.80 4.77
N ILE A 201 -13.04 -3.15 3.87
CA ILE A 201 -13.64 -1.84 4.15
C ILE A 201 -14.82 -2.00 5.11
N VAL A 202 -15.70 -3.00 4.89
CA VAL A 202 -16.86 -3.25 5.77
C VAL A 202 -16.41 -3.71 7.17
N ASP A 203 -15.40 -4.57 7.26
CA ASP A 203 -14.82 -4.97 8.56
C ASP A 203 -14.22 -3.78 9.30
N ASN A 204 -13.61 -2.83 8.59
CA ASN A 204 -13.16 -1.58 9.19
C ASN A 204 -14.34 -0.74 9.71
N ALA A 205 -15.43 -0.59 8.94
CA ALA A 205 -16.63 0.09 9.39
C ALA A 205 -17.19 -0.55 10.66
N ILE A 206 -17.37 -1.88 10.69
CA ILE A 206 -17.83 -2.64 11.86
C ILE A 206 -16.89 -2.44 13.07
N LYS A 207 -15.60 -2.40 12.83
CA LYS A 207 -14.58 -2.30 13.87
C LYS A 207 -14.56 -0.94 14.56
N TYR A 208 -14.71 0.13 13.79
CA TYR A 208 -14.53 1.51 14.26
C TYR A 208 -15.84 2.25 14.56
N THR A 209 -16.99 1.59 14.37
CA THR A 209 -18.30 2.13 14.74
C THR A 209 -18.90 1.38 15.93
N PRO A 210 -19.76 2.01 16.73
CA PRO A 210 -20.46 1.34 17.81
C PRO A 210 -21.52 0.35 17.27
N PRO A 211 -21.89 -0.69 18.05
CA PRO A 211 -23.02 -1.56 17.71
C PRO A 211 -24.29 -0.75 17.46
N GLY A 212 -25.08 -1.14 16.47
CA GLY A 212 -26.28 -0.42 16.02
C GLY A 212 -26.02 0.63 14.95
N SER A 213 -24.75 0.81 14.53
CA SER A 213 -24.43 1.72 13.44
C SER A 213 -24.95 1.23 12.08
N GLU A 214 -25.16 2.20 11.19
CA GLU A 214 -25.54 1.98 9.80
C GLU A 214 -24.33 1.98 8.90
N ILE A 215 -24.29 1.00 7.98
CA ILE A 215 -23.25 0.89 6.95
C ILE A 215 -23.96 0.79 5.61
N ASP A 216 -23.82 1.82 4.79
CA ASP A 216 -24.45 1.93 3.48
C ASP A 216 -23.47 1.51 2.39
N ILE A 217 -23.88 0.56 1.54
CA ILE A 217 -23.10 0.08 0.41
C ILE A 217 -23.85 0.40 -0.87
N GLY A 218 -23.21 1.15 -1.78
CA GLY A 218 -23.83 1.54 -3.04
C GLY A 218 -22.82 1.55 -4.17
N TRP A 219 -23.31 1.47 -5.41
CA TRP A 219 -22.45 1.57 -6.60
C TRP A 219 -23.16 2.29 -7.73
N LYS A 220 -22.37 2.95 -8.57
CA LYS A 220 -22.87 3.68 -9.73
C LYS A 220 -21.84 3.73 -10.84
N ARG A 221 -22.29 3.71 -12.09
CA ARG A 221 -21.43 3.94 -13.26
C ARG A 221 -21.22 5.43 -13.48
N LYS A 222 -19.97 5.82 -13.74
CA LYS A 222 -19.61 7.16 -14.19
C LYS A 222 -18.56 7.03 -15.29
N GLY A 223 -19.00 7.22 -16.54
CA GLY A 223 -18.15 7.03 -17.71
C GLY A 223 -17.70 5.57 -17.87
N SER A 224 -16.40 5.36 -17.99
CA SER A 224 -15.75 4.04 -18.15
C SER A 224 -15.47 3.34 -16.83
N TYR A 225 -15.90 3.88 -15.68
CA TYR A 225 -15.67 3.31 -14.37
C TYR A 225 -16.96 3.11 -13.59
N ILE A 226 -16.95 2.07 -12.74
CA ILE A 226 -17.96 1.87 -11.70
C ILE A 226 -17.33 2.27 -10.37
N TYR A 227 -18.04 3.12 -9.63
CA TYR A 227 -17.65 3.59 -8.31
C TYR A 227 -18.47 2.84 -7.27
N ILE A 228 -17.79 2.15 -6.37
CA ILE A 228 -18.40 1.45 -5.25
C ILE A 228 -18.08 2.26 -4.00
N SER A 229 -19.11 2.61 -3.23
CA SER A 229 -19.03 3.40 -2.00
C SER A 229 -19.50 2.58 -0.81
N ILE A 230 -18.77 2.67 0.29
CA ILE A 230 -19.09 2.06 1.58
C ILE A 230 -19.00 3.16 2.62
N ALA A 231 -20.14 3.58 3.14
CA ALA A 231 -20.25 4.67 4.09
C ALA A 231 -20.69 4.15 5.46
N ASP A 232 -20.09 4.67 6.52
CA ASP A 232 -20.46 4.41 7.90
C ASP A 232 -20.91 5.71 8.59
N ASN A 233 -21.69 5.59 9.65
CA ASN A 233 -22.09 6.69 10.51
C ASN A 233 -21.29 6.75 11.82
N GLY A 234 -20.03 6.31 11.79
CA GLY A 234 -19.12 6.30 12.92
C GLY A 234 -18.50 7.66 13.28
N PRO A 235 -17.40 7.67 14.03
CA PRO A 235 -16.74 8.89 14.47
C PRO A 235 -16.02 9.66 13.36
N GLY A 236 -15.87 9.05 12.16
CA GLY A 236 -15.12 9.63 11.05
C GLY A 236 -13.61 9.50 11.21
N ILE A 237 -12.87 10.09 10.25
CA ILE A 237 -11.41 10.06 10.17
C ILE A 237 -10.92 11.51 10.13
N SER A 238 -9.96 11.86 10.98
CA SER A 238 -9.40 13.21 11.01
C SER A 238 -8.69 13.57 9.69
N ASP A 239 -8.72 14.85 9.30
CA ASP A 239 -8.10 15.31 8.06
C ASP A 239 -6.60 15.04 8.01
N GLU A 240 -5.95 15.02 9.17
CA GLU A 240 -4.54 14.68 9.32
C GLU A 240 -4.27 13.18 9.03
N ALA A 241 -5.22 12.31 9.36
CA ALA A 241 -5.10 10.87 9.17
C ALA A 241 -5.44 10.42 7.75
N LYS A 242 -6.40 11.08 7.08
CA LYS A 242 -6.89 10.67 5.73
C LYS A 242 -5.79 10.43 4.70
N PRO A 243 -4.72 11.25 4.59
CA PRO A 243 -3.64 10.99 3.64
C PRO A 243 -2.86 9.70 3.92
N HIS A 244 -2.86 9.26 5.18
CA HIS A 244 -2.00 8.17 5.67
C HIS A 244 -2.72 6.85 5.88
N ILE A 245 -4.06 6.81 5.91
CA ILE A 245 -4.81 5.57 6.21
C ILE A 245 -4.57 4.43 5.23
N PHE A 246 -4.10 4.75 4.02
CA PHE A 246 -3.72 3.78 2.99
C PHE A 246 -2.22 3.45 3.02
N ASP A 247 -1.43 4.05 3.90
CA ASP A 247 -0.03 3.70 4.08
C ASP A 247 0.07 2.35 4.81
N MET A 248 1.03 1.52 4.41
CA MET A 248 1.27 0.25 5.08
C MET A 248 1.60 0.49 6.56
N PHE A 249 0.96 -0.30 7.44
CA PHE A 249 1.18 -0.27 8.90
C PHE A 249 0.72 1.03 9.59
N TYR A 250 0.02 1.89 8.90
CA TYR A 250 -0.59 3.05 9.53
C TYR A 250 -1.79 2.61 10.37
N SER A 251 -1.81 3.02 11.63
CA SER A 251 -2.94 2.87 12.53
C SER A 251 -3.16 4.18 13.28
N ALA A 252 -4.33 4.75 13.16
CA ALA A 252 -4.72 5.95 13.90
C ALA A 252 -4.88 5.70 15.41
N ALA A 253 -4.75 4.45 15.85
CA ALA A 253 -5.07 3.98 17.21
C ALA A 253 -4.02 4.26 18.29
N ASN A 254 -3.07 5.19 18.08
CA ASN A 254 -2.22 5.67 19.18
C ASN A 254 -3.00 6.43 20.29
N GLN A 255 -4.32 6.61 20.15
CA GLN A 255 -5.14 7.33 21.13
C GLN A 255 -6.28 6.54 21.77
N ILE A 256 -6.57 5.32 21.32
CA ILE A 256 -7.62 4.50 21.94
C ILE A 256 -6.97 3.18 22.36
N ALA A 257 -6.79 3.01 23.67
CA ALA A 257 -6.35 1.76 24.30
C ALA A 257 -7.46 0.70 24.20
N ASP A 258 -7.86 0.34 22.99
CA ASP A 258 -8.83 -0.72 22.75
C ASP A 258 -8.17 -1.84 21.98
N SER A 259 -8.28 -3.05 22.52
CA SER A 259 -7.68 -4.32 22.13
C SER A 259 -8.04 -4.85 20.72
N ARG A 260 -8.45 -3.95 19.81
CA ARG A 260 -8.85 -4.32 18.46
C ARG A 260 -7.62 -4.39 17.56
N ARG A 261 -7.09 -5.59 17.45
CA ARG A 261 -5.94 -5.96 16.64
C ARG A 261 -6.10 -5.48 15.18
N SER A 262 -5.37 -4.44 14.76
CA SER A 262 -5.25 -4.10 13.34
C SER A 262 -3.83 -3.72 13.00
N MET A 263 -3.27 -4.43 12.05
CA MET A 263 -1.88 -4.31 11.62
C MET A 263 -1.68 -3.17 10.60
N GLY A 264 -2.75 -2.43 10.25
CA GLY A 264 -2.68 -1.37 9.24
C GLY A 264 -2.37 -1.88 7.82
N LEU A 265 -2.66 -3.17 7.52
CA LEU A 265 -2.42 -3.77 6.20
C LEU A 265 -3.66 -3.75 5.29
N GLY A 266 -4.86 -3.80 5.87
CA GLY A 266 -6.10 -3.99 5.10
C GLY A 266 -6.35 -2.89 4.08
N LEU A 267 -6.28 -1.62 4.48
CA LEU A 267 -6.51 -0.48 3.57
C LEU A 267 -5.38 -0.29 2.55
N ALA A 268 -4.13 -0.56 2.94
CA ALA A 268 -3.00 -0.55 2.01
C ALA A 268 -3.17 -1.63 0.92
N LEU A 269 -3.64 -2.82 1.31
CA LEU A 269 -3.98 -3.89 0.37
C LEU A 269 -5.14 -3.48 -0.55
N CYS A 270 -6.20 -2.85 -0.01
CA CYS A 270 -7.30 -2.31 -0.82
C CYS A 270 -6.80 -1.36 -1.90
N LYS A 271 -5.97 -0.38 -1.53
CA LYS A 271 -5.37 0.57 -2.47
C LYS A 271 -4.57 -0.13 -3.56
N SER A 272 -3.80 -1.13 -3.20
CA SER A 272 -2.97 -1.86 -4.15
C SER A 272 -3.80 -2.71 -5.11
N ILE A 273 -4.84 -3.40 -4.62
CA ILE A 273 -5.75 -4.18 -5.45
C ILE A 273 -6.49 -3.25 -6.44
N VAL A 274 -7.04 -2.15 -5.96
CA VAL A 274 -7.78 -1.19 -6.78
C VAL A 274 -6.87 -0.56 -7.84
N ASN A 275 -5.65 -0.16 -7.47
CA ASN A 275 -4.67 0.38 -8.41
C ASN A 275 -4.26 -0.65 -9.47
N ALA A 276 -4.09 -1.92 -9.10
CA ALA A 276 -3.79 -3.00 -10.04
C ALA A 276 -4.91 -3.20 -11.09
N HIS A 277 -6.17 -2.91 -10.73
CA HIS A 277 -7.31 -2.87 -11.65
C HIS A 277 -7.42 -1.57 -12.45
N GLY A 278 -6.48 -0.62 -12.30
CA GLY A 278 -6.51 0.69 -12.97
C GLY A 278 -7.53 1.66 -12.37
N GLY A 279 -8.00 1.38 -11.15
CA GLY A 279 -8.91 2.24 -10.39
C GLY A 279 -8.21 3.12 -9.37
N GLU A 280 -8.99 3.84 -8.59
CA GLU A 280 -8.56 4.70 -7.48
C GLU A 280 -9.44 4.45 -6.26
N ILE A 281 -8.85 4.52 -5.04
CA ILE A 281 -9.57 4.47 -3.77
C ILE A 281 -9.35 5.75 -2.99
N THR A 282 -10.42 6.30 -2.43
CA THR A 282 -10.43 7.54 -1.65
C THR A 282 -11.29 7.40 -0.41
N VAL A 283 -11.11 8.32 0.54
CA VAL A 283 -11.98 8.48 1.72
C VAL A 283 -12.44 9.91 1.84
N THR A 284 -13.70 10.09 2.18
CA THR A 284 -14.33 11.39 2.45
C THR A 284 -15.16 11.31 3.71
N ASP A 285 -15.57 12.45 4.26
CA ASP A 285 -16.49 12.48 5.37
C ASP A 285 -17.90 12.13 4.93
N GLN A 286 -18.60 11.35 5.76
CA GLN A 286 -20.04 11.10 5.66
C GLN A 286 -20.78 12.10 6.54
N LEU A 287 -21.82 12.75 6.01
CA LEU A 287 -22.65 13.68 6.78
C LEU A 287 -23.82 12.95 7.44
N PRO A 288 -24.18 13.29 8.70
CA PRO A 288 -23.64 14.36 9.55
C PRO A 288 -22.32 13.98 10.25
N HIS A 289 -21.96 12.73 10.32
CA HIS A 289 -20.70 12.17 10.85
C HIS A 289 -20.46 10.79 10.25
N GLY A 290 -19.20 10.36 10.17
CA GLY A 290 -18.77 9.08 9.65
C GLY A 290 -17.75 9.17 8.54
N SER A 291 -17.46 8.03 7.91
CA SER A 291 -16.50 7.93 6.80
C SER A 291 -17.16 7.28 5.59
N ASN A 292 -16.79 7.75 4.40
CA ASN A 292 -17.22 7.16 3.14
C ASN A 292 -15.99 6.77 2.32
N PHE A 293 -15.74 5.47 2.21
CA PHE A 293 -14.73 4.90 1.35
C PHE A 293 -15.32 4.68 -0.04
N THR A 294 -14.68 5.24 -1.05
CA THR A 294 -15.10 5.06 -2.45
C THR A 294 -13.95 4.54 -3.27
N PHE A 295 -14.17 3.47 -4.01
CA PHE A 295 -13.19 2.97 -4.97
C PHE A 295 -13.81 2.76 -6.35
N SER A 296 -12.98 2.81 -7.39
CA SER A 296 -13.40 2.65 -8.77
C SER A 296 -12.79 1.40 -9.41
N VAL A 297 -13.56 0.80 -10.32
CA VAL A 297 -13.11 -0.32 -11.16
C VAL A 297 -13.55 -0.09 -12.61
N PRO A 298 -12.83 -0.62 -13.61
CA PRO A 298 -13.21 -0.48 -15.00
C PRO A 298 -14.59 -1.12 -15.27
N ALA A 299 -15.47 -0.39 -15.96
CA ALA A 299 -16.74 -0.92 -16.40
C ALA A 299 -16.54 -1.96 -17.49
N GLY A 300 -17.26 -3.07 -17.41
CA GLY A 300 -17.34 -4.10 -18.44
C GLY A 300 -18.46 -3.80 -19.44
N GLU A 301 -18.32 -4.32 -20.65
CA GLU A 301 -19.36 -4.36 -21.66
C GLU A 301 -19.59 -5.81 -22.05
N VAL A 302 -20.83 -6.21 -22.28
CA VAL A 302 -21.14 -7.50 -22.88
C VAL A 302 -20.95 -7.36 -24.37
N GLU A 303 -19.94 -7.97 -24.95
CA GLU A 303 -19.91 -8.20 -26.38
C GLU A 303 -20.93 -9.30 -26.68
N LEU A 304 -22.12 -8.91 -27.14
CA LEU A 304 -23.06 -9.85 -27.74
C LEU A 304 -22.45 -10.30 -29.08
N HIS A 305 -21.83 -11.45 -29.10
CA HIS A 305 -21.52 -12.13 -30.35
C HIS A 305 -22.85 -12.62 -30.96
N GLU A 306 -23.31 -11.94 -32.02
CA GLU A 306 -24.37 -12.41 -32.89
C GLU A 306 -23.93 -13.64 -33.72
#